data_3395cca10dbd2948e0fec3060bcc7449
#
_entry.id   3395cca10dbd2948e0fec3060bcc7449
#
_cell.length_a   1.000
_cell.length_b   1.000
_cell.length_c   1.000
_cell.angle_alpha   90.00
_cell.angle_beta   90.00
_cell.angle_gamma   90.00
#
_symmetry.space_group_name_H-M   'P 1'
#
loop_
_entity.id
_entity.type
_entity.pdbx_description
1 polymer ?
#
loop_
_entity_poly.entity_id
_entity_poly.type
_entity_poly.pdbx_seq_one_letter_code
_entity_poly.pdbx_strand_id
1 'polypeptide(L)'
;MPHELTELKVKTVTKPAGDPAEELSADVCVVGAGIAGLSAAIEARKLGRSVVLADALPVLGGQCVNSLIGLFCGVYGNAPEYHRLTHGIFDRMFADLEKTGDIAYNR
;
A
#
# COMPACT_ATOMS: atom_id res chain seq x y z
N MET A 1 34.12 6.00 10.02
CA MET A 1 34.37 4.57 9.74
C MET A 1 33.31 4.09 8.80
N PRO A 2 33.65 3.68 7.59
CA PRO A 2 32.67 3.00 6.76
C PRO A 2 32.33 1.68 7.45
N HIS A 3 31.07 1.49 7.83
CA HIS A 3 30.55 0.18 8.19
C HIS A 3 30.56 -0.67 6.93
N GLU A 4 31.46 -1.62 6.86
CA GLU A 4 31.43 -2.63 5.81
C GLU A 4 30.21 -3.51 6.07
N LEU A 5 29.14 -3.27 5.32
CA LEU A 5 27.95 -4.11 5.30
C LEU A 5 28.26 -5.55 4.84
N THR A 6 29.47 -5.78 4.36
CA THR A 6 29.97 -7.08 3.90
C THR A 6 30.21 -8.10 5.02
N GLU A 7 30.24 -7.66 6.29
CA GLU A 7 30.41 -8.58 7.42
C GLU A 7 29.11 -9.06 8.06
N LEU A 8 27.95 -8.61 7.58
CA LEU A 8 26.65 -9.09 8.06
C LEU A 8 26.47 -10.56 7.66
N LYS A 9 26.73 -11.47 8.58
CA LYS A 9 26.39 -12.88 8.43
C LYS A 9 24.87 -13.04 8.53
N VAL A 10 24.21 -13.08 7.39
CA VAL A 10 22.78 -13.37 7.31
C VAL A 10 22.59 -14.88 7.47
N LYS A 11 21.88 -15.28 8.52
CA LYS A 11 21.43 -16.65 8.69
C LYS A 11 20.04 -16.81 8.06
N THR A 12 19.98 -17.53 6.97
CA THR A 12 18.71 -17.89 6.35
C THR A 12 18.13 -19.13 7.03
N VAL A 13 16.90 -19.05 7.49
CA VAL A 13 16.15 -20.19 8.02
C VAL A 13 15.01 -20.46 7.05
N THR A 14 15.02 -21.65 6.47
CA THR A 14 13.92 -22.11 5.62
C THR A 14 12.96 -22.94 6.46
N LYS A 15 11.72 -22.50 6.57
CA LYS A 15 10.64 -23.28 7.16
C LYS A 15 9.91 -24.00 6.03
N PRO A 16 9.74 -25.32 6.07
CA PRO A 16 8.92 -26.02 5.08
C PRO A 16 7.48 -25.50 5.15
N ALA A 17 6.84 -25.39 3.97
CA ALA A 17 5.43 -25.08 3.90
C ALA A 17 4.66 -26.24 4.58
N GLY A 18 3.77 -25.87 5.51
CA GLY A 18 2.81 -26.83 6.07
C GLY A 18 1.69 -27.11 5.07
N ASP A 19 0.79 -28.04 5.44
CA ASP A 19 -0.43 -28.22 4.68
C ASP A 19 -1.26 -26.94 4.69
N PRO A 20 -1.86 -26.55 3.55
CA PRO A 20 -2.71 -25.37 3.48
C PRO A 20 -3.92 -25.54 4.39
N ALA A 21 -4.17 -24.55 5.25
CA ALA A 21 -5.35 -24.52 6.11
C ALA A 21 -6.63 -24.18 5.33
N GLU A 22 -6.49 -23.47 4.22
CA GLU A 22 -7.56 -23.01 3.35
C GLU A 22 -7.04 -22.82 1.92
N GLU A 23 -7.84 -23.20 0.95
CA GLU A 23 -7.59 -22.93 -0.46
C GLU A 23 -8.63 -21.96 -1.00
N LEU A 24 -8.17 -20.85 -1.57
CA LEU A 24 -9.00 -19.84 -2.19
C LEU A 24 -8.63 -19.73 -3.68
N SER A 25 -9.64 -19.56 -4.54
CA SER A 25 -9.46 -19.36 -5.96
C SER A 25 -10.04 -18.03 -6.40
N ALA A 26 -9.28 -17.28 -7.17
CA ALA A 26 -9.69 -16.01 -7.76
C ALA A 26 -8.93 -15.74 -9.06
N ASP A 27 -9.43 -14.80 -9.87
CA ASP A 27 -8.71 -14.36 -11.08
C ASP A 27 -7.40 -13.65 -10.74
N VAL A 28 -7.38 -12.93 -9.62
CA VAL A 28 -6.21 -12.16 -9.14
C VAL A 28 -6.00 -12.40 -7.66
N CYS A 29 -4.77 -12.77 -7.30
CA CYS A 29 -4.33 -12.83 -5.92
C CYS A 29 -3.34 -11.69 -5.65
N VAL A 30 -3.66 -10.84 -4.69
CA VAL A 30 -2.81 -9.73 -4.24
C VAL A 30 -2.24 -10.06 -2.87
N VAL A 31 -0.93 -10.07 -2.75
CA VAL A 31 -0.22 -10.32 -1.50
C VAL A 31 0.37 -9.01 -0.99
N GLY A 32 -0.11 -8.57 0.17
CA GLY A 32 0.22 -7.30 0.77
C GLY A 32 -0.90 -6.27 0.57
N ALA A 33 -1.48 -5.79 1.67
CA ALA A 33 -2.57 -4.82 1.68
C ALA A 33 -2.12 -3.41 2.08
N GLY A 34 -0.92 -3.01 1.68
CA GLY A 34 -0.50 -1.62 1.64
C GLY A 34 -1.21 -0.87 0.52
N ILE A 35 -0.89 0.40 0.33
CA ILE A 35 -1.60 1.24 -0.67
C ILE A 35 -1.48 0.68 -2.09
N ALA A 36 -0.36 0.08 -2.44
CA ALA A 36 -0.15 -0.51 -3.76
C ALA A 36 -1.05 -1.74 -3.97
N GLY A 37 -1.07 -2.66 -3.01
CA GLY A 37 -1.90 -3.86 -3.07
C GLY A 37 -3.40 -3.54 -3.06
N LEU A 38 -3.82 -2.61 -2.20
CA LEU A 38 -5.20 -2.13 -2.17
C LEU A 38 -5.61 -1.50 -3.51
N SER A 39 -4.74 -0.68 -4.09
CA SER A 39 -5.00 -0.07 -5.40
C SER A 39 -5.15 -1.11 -6.49
N ALA A 40 -4.27 -2.10 -6.54
CA ALA A 40 -4.33 -3.20 -7.48
C ALA A 40 -5.63 -4.03 -7.32
N ALA A 41 -5.98 -4.37 -6.09
CA ALA A 41 -7.20 -5.12 -5.79
C ALA A 41 -8.47 -4.36 -6.18
N ILE A 42 -8.54 -3.07 -5.90
CA ILE A 42 -9.67 -2.21 -6.24
C ILE A 42 -9.82 -2.10 -7.76
N GLU A 43 -8.73 -1.86 -8.48
CA GLU A 43 -8.78 -1.76 -9.95
C GLU A 43 -9.16 -3.09 -10.60
N ALA A 44 -8.63 -4.22 -10.13
CA ALA A 44 -9.03 -5.54 -10.61
C ALA A 44 -10.54 -5.78 -10.40
N ARG A 45 -11.08 -5.39 -9.25
CA ARG A 45 -12.52 -5.48 -8.97
C ARG A 45 -13.35 -4.59 -9.88
N LYS A 46 -12.90 -3.37 -10.15
CA LYS A 46 -13.59 -2.47 -11.12
C LYS A 46 -13.64 -3.06 -12.52
N LEU A 47 -12.61 -3.84 -12.90
CA LEU A 47 -12.57 -4.59 -14.16
C LEU A 47 -13.36 -5.89 -14.13
N GLY A 48 -14.16 -6.13 -13.11
CA GLY A 48 -15.03 -7.30 -12.97
C GLY A 48 -14.31 -8.60 -12.58
N ARG A 49 -13.06 -8.54 -12.14
CA ARG A 49 -12.31 -9.72 -11.74
C ARG A 49 -12.61 -10.11 -10.28
N SER A 50 -12.58 -11.41 -10.01
CA SER A 50 -12.55 -11.90 -8.64
C SER A 50 -11.16 -11.70 -8.05
N VAL A 51 -11.09 -11.27 -6.77
CA VAL A 51 -9.83 -10.93 -6.12
C VAL A 51 -9.74 -11.54 -4.73
N VAL A 52 -8.61 -12.15 -4.43
CA VAL A 52 -8.17 -12.47 -3.08
C VAL A 52 -7.09 -11.48 -2.70
N LEU A 53 -7.26 -10.81 -1.56
CA LEU A 53 -6.27 -9.92 -0.96
C LEU A 53 -5.81 -10.54 0.35
N ALA A 54 -4.52 -10.81 0.46
CA ALA A 54 -3.90 -11.38 1.66
C ALA A 54 -2.88 -10.41 2.25
N ASP A 55 -2.90 -10.29 3.57
CA ASP A 55 -1.92 -9.51 4.33
C ASP A 55 -1.53 -10.22 5.62
N ALA A 56 -0.32 -9.98 6.09
CA ALA A 56 0.17 -10.53 7.35
C ALA A 56 -0.33 -9.76 8.58
N LEU A 57 -0.82 -8.54 8.40
CA LEU A 57 -1.32 -7.69 9.47
C LEU A 57 -2.86 -7.72 9.53
N PRO A 58 -3.45 -7.58 10.70
CA PRO A 58 -4.90 -7.58 10.87
C PRO A 58 -5.58 -6.28 10.38
N VAL A 59 -4.79 -5.27 9.99
CA VAL A 59 -5.28 -3.97 9.55
C VAL A 59 -4.75 -3.68 8.15
N LEU A 60 -5.65 -3.32 7.24
CA LEU A 60 -5.30 -2.91 5.88
C LEU A 60 -4.71 -1.48 5.85
N GLY A 61 -3.99 -1.14 4.82
CA GLY A 61 -3.47 0.20 4.57
C GLY A 61 -1.94 0.33 4.65
N GLY A 62 -1.26 -0.67 5.20
CA GLY A 62 0.19 -0.68 5.30
C GLY A 62 0.73 0.54 6.06
N GLN A 63 1.78 1.18 5.54
CA GLN A 63 2.38 2.34 6.19
C GLN A 63 1.46 3.56 6.27
N CYS A 64 0.55 3.74 5.34
CA CYS A 64 -0.41 4.85 5.37
C CYS A 64 -1.30 4.83 6.63
N VAL A 65 -1.52 3.67 7.21
CA VAL A 65 -2.36 3.51 8.41
C VAL A 65 -1.53 3.19 9.64
N ASN A 66 -0.52 2.32 9.51
CA ASN A 66 0.16 1.74 10.68
C ASN A 66 1.39 2.53 11.15
N SER A 67 1.92 3.47 10.37
CA SER A 67 3.14 4.19 10.72
C SER A 67 2.91 5.50 11.46
N LEU A 68 1.66 5.90 11.69
CA LEU A 68 1.28 7.16 12.34
C LEU A 68 1.84 8.43 11.64
N ILE A 69 2.10 8.34 10.34
CA ILE A 69 2.55 9.46 9.52
C ILE A 69 1.31 10.11 8.90
N GLY A 70 0.92 11.26 9.39
CA GLY A 70 -0.23 12.04 8.93
C GLY A 70 0.08 12.98 7.75
N LEU A 71 1.00 12.62 6.87
CA LEU A 71 1.44 13.47 5.77
C LEU A 71 1.52 12.68 4.45
N PHE A 72 0.89 13.21 3.41
CA PHE A 72 1.04 12.71 2.05
C PHE A 72 2.12 13.50 1.31
N CYS A 73 3.14 12.80 0.82
CA CYS A 73 4.21 13.38 0.03
C CYS A 73 4.14 12.91 -1.43
N GLY A 74 4.69 13.71 -2.35
CA GLY A 74 4.80 13.33 -3.76
C GLY A 74 3.47 13.33 -4.54
N VAL A 75 2.42 13.97 -4.00
CA VAL A 75 1.10 14.08 -4.65
C VAL A 75 1.08 15.21 -5.68
N TYR A 76 1.82 16.26 -5.42
CA TYR A 76 1.93 17.46 -6.26
C TYR A 76 3.36 17.66 -6.75
N GLY A 77 3.49 18.25 -7.92
CA GLY A 77 4.77 18.74 -8.43
C GLY A 77 5.28 19.90 -7.57
N ASN A 78 6.60 20.15 -7.67
CA ASN A 78 7.23 21.26 -6.98
C ASN A 78 6.91 22.61 -7.66
N ALA A 79 7.08 23.69 -6.88
CA ALA A 79 6.93 25.07 -7.38
C ALA A 79 7.73 25.30 -8.69
N PRO A 80 7.34 26.27 -9.52
CA PRO A 80 6.36 27.33 -9.26
C PRO A 80 4.89 26.92 -9.48
N GLU A 81 4.65 25.86 -10.24
CA GLU A 81 3.30 25.41 -10.54
C GLU A 81 3.02 24.07 -9.83
N TYR A 82 2.18 24.13 -8.81
CA TYR A 82 1.74 22.93 -8.11
C TYR A 82 0.68 22.20 -8.94
N HIS A 83 1.09 21.20 -9.70
CA HIS A 83 0.17 20.32 -10.41
C HIS A 83 0.12 18.94 -9.76
N ARG A 84 -1.03 18.33 -9.82
CA ARG A 84 -1.23 17.01 -9.23
C ARG A 84 -0.57 15.93 -10.08
N LEU A 85 0.20 15.07 -9.43
CA LEU A 85 0.94 13.98 -10.08
C LEU A 85 0.23 12.63 -9.98
N THR A 86 -0.62 12.46 -8.97
CA THR A 86 -1.28 11.19 -8.66
C THR A 86 -2.79 11.34 -8.84
N HIS A 87 -3.39 10.42 -9.59
CA HIS A 87 -4.81 10.41 -9.97
C HIS A 87 -5.46 9.04 -9.73
N GLY A 88 -6.73 8.90 -10.06
CA GLY A 88 -7.48 7.66 -9.98
C GLY A 88 -8.02 7.37 -8.59
N ILE A 89 -7.63 6.27 -7.98
CA ILE A 89 -8.05 5.89 -6.62
C ILE A 89 -7.73 7.00 -5.62
N PHE A 90 -6.63 7.67 -5.81
CA PHE A 90 -6.18 8.78 -4.98
C PHE A 90 -7.14 9.96 -5.01
N ASP A 91 -7.72 10.29 -6.18
CA ASP A 91 -8.71 11.35 -6.31
C ASP A 91 -9.93 11.11 -5.42
N ARG A 92 -10.41 9.87 -5.40
CA ARG A 92 -11.54 9.49 -4.58
C ARG A 92 -11.21 9.54 -3.09
N MET A 93 -10.06 9.01 -2.71
CA MET A 93 -9.61 9.03 -1.31
C MET A 93 -9.50 10.46 -0.79
N PHE A 94 -8.91 11.37 -1.57
CA PHE A 94 -8.83 12.78 -1.20
C PHE A 94 -10.20 13.44 -1.08
N ALA A 95 -11.10 13.18 -2.02
CA ALA A 95 -12.44 13.71 -1.96
C ALA A 95 -13.22 13.26 -0.71
N ASP A 96 -13.03 12.01 -0.31
CA ASP A 96 -13.66 11.48 0.90
C ASP A 96 -13.03 12.10 2.17
N LEU A 97 -11.71 12.27 2.22
CA LEU A 97 -11.02 12.93 3.34
C LEU A 97 -11.37 14.44 3.45
N GLU A 98 -11.58 15.12 2.32
CA GLU A 98 -12.05 16.50 2.30
C GLU A 98 -13.46 16.62 2.87
N LYS A 99 -14.35 15.71 2.51
CA LYS A 99 -15.72 15.69 3.04
C LYS A 99 -15.77 15.51 4.56
N THR A 100 -14.90 14.70 5.10
CA THR A 100 -14.84 14.41 6.55
C THR A 100 -14.05 15.47 7.30
N GLY A 101 -13.31 16.34 6.60
CA GLY A 101 -12.44 17.35 7.20
C GLY A 101 -11.13 16.76 7.77
N ASP A 102 -10.76 15.56 7.35
CA ASP A 102 -9.59 14.84 7.84
C ASP A 102 -8.31 15.15 7.05
N ILE A 103 -8.38 16.02 6.05
CA ILE A 103 -7.21 16.47 5.29
C ILE A 103 -7.13 17.99 5.27
N ALA A 104 -5.91 18.50 5.43
CA ALA A 104 -5.58 19.91 5.26
C ALA A 104 -4.39 20.06 4.31
N TYR A 105 -4.39 21.15 3.55
CA TYR A 105 -3.30 21.48 2.64
C TYR A 105 -2.40 22.54 3.28
N ASN A 106 -1.12 22.22 3.44
CA ASN A 106 -0.11 23.22 3.76
C ASN A 106 0.31 23.91 2.46
N ARG A 107 -0.05 25.16 2.33
CA ARG A 107 0.37 26.04 1.22
C ARG A 107 1.52 26.92 1.68
#